data_797ff2b9b5cdccd90660954d77511fd9
#
_entry.id   797ff2b9b5cdccd90660954d77511fd9
#
_cell.length_a   1.000
_cell.length_b   1.000
_cell.length_c   1.000
_cell.angle_alpha   90.00
_cell.angle_beta   90.00
_cell.angle_gamma   90.00
#
_symmetry.space_group_name_H-M   'P 1'
#
loop_
_entity.id
_entity.type
_entity.pdbx_description
1 polymer ?
#
loop_
_entity_poly.entity_id
_entity_poly.type
_entity_poly.pdbx_seq_one_letter_code
_entity_poly.pdbx_strand_id
1 'polypeptide(L)'
;MKNKLTARELSSFCGQMGMLLHSGISTAEGLHILCDESKTDADRQILTPLIRSVEENGSLSRALDESGIFPTSMTAYVRTGEETGCLDEIMESLSSHYEQEEEISGQIRSAVTYPLLMLGMMAVVILVLLIKVLPVFQQVFNQMGMEMNGVSRGLLKAGNVISRYSSVFLIFAVALIGCILFFSLTEKGHSQLRKMAIHLPFFREIPVAMDYSRLAQGLSLGLRSGLSPETSLELTKDLISQPVILERLRKASSILDSGETFSRALTESGLFGGMEGRLITISFYSGSSDETFRRLSRQYTERSIDLISQAVSIVEPTIVILLSLLVGLVLLSVMMPLLGILSDFAM
;
A
#
# COMPACT_ATOMS: atom_id res chain seq x y z
N MET A 1 15.56 -17.01 2.82
CA MET A 1 15.32 -15.56 3.08
C MET A 1 14.43 -15.54 4.32
N LYS A 2 14.87 -14.91 5.43
CA LYS A 2 14.05 -14.78 6.63
C LYS A 2 12.82 -13.92 6.26
N ASN A 3 11.61 -14.44 6.47
CA ASN A 3 10.38 -13.66 6.30
C ASN A 3 10.41 -12.51 7.34
N LYS A 4 10.13 -11.29 6.90
CA LYS A 4 9.90 -10.17 7.82
C LYS A 4 8.58 -10.41 8.56
N LEU A 5 8.50 -9.95 9.80
CA LEU A 5 7.28 -10.00 10.60
C LEU A 5 6.21 -9.07 10.02
N THR A 6 4.95 -9.48 10.12
CA THR A 6 3.78 -8.66 9.75
C THR A 6 3.55 -7.56 10.80
N ALA A 7 2.85 -6.49 10.42
CA ALA A 7 2.50 -5.41 11.36
C ALA A 7 1.74 -5.94 12.60
N ARG A 8 0.88 -6.94 12.41
CA ARG A 8 0.16 -7.61 13.49
C ARG A 8 1.07 -8.35 14.46
N GLU A 9 2.06 -9.09 13.94
CA GLU A 9 3.06 -9.80 14.77
C GLU A 9 3.95 -8.81 15.52
N LEU A 10 4.36 -7.71 14.86
CA LEU A 10 5.12 -6.63 15.48
C LEU A 10 4.33 -5.92 16.58
N SER A 11 3.04 -5.59 16.34
CA SER A 11 2.17 -4.99 17.36
C SER A 11 2.03 -5.90 18.58
N SER A 12 1.78 -7.20 18.36
CA SER A 12 1.65 -8.17 19.46
C SER A 12 2.94 -8.30 20.27
N PHE A 13 4.08 -8.41 19.61
CA PHE A 13 5.39 -8.47 20.27
C PHE A 13 5.68 -7.22 21.09
N CYS A 14 5.48 -6.03 20.50
CA CYS A 14 5.71 -4.77 21.18
C CYS A 14 4.76 -4.58 22.37
N GLY A 15 3.48 -4.90 22.22
CA GLY A 15 2.50 -4.74 23.30
C GLY A 15 2.77 -5.66 24.48
N GLN A 16 3.11 -6.92 24.23
CA GLN A 16 3.45 -7.87 25.29
C GLN A 16 4.76 -7.47 26.00
N MET A 17 5.80 -7.14 25.24
CA MET A 17 7.06 -6.66 25.86
C MET A 17 6.87 -5.36 26.61
N GLY A 18 6.11 -4.39 26.08
CA GLY A 18 5.80 -3.13 26.77
C GLY A 18 5.10 -3.37 28.11
N MET A 19 4.11 -4.27 28.15
CA MET A 19 3.38 -4.64 29.37
C MET A 19 4.32 -5.27 30.41
N LEU A 20 5.20 -6.18 30.00
CA LEU A 20 6.16 -6.84 30.89
C LEU A 20 7.18 -5.84 31.46
N LEU A 21 7.75 -4.98 30.60
CA LEU A 21 8.69 -3.94 31.00
C LEU A 21 8.05 -2.92 31.94
N HIS A 22 6.82 -2.48 31.67
CA HIS A 22 6.08 -1.58 32.55
C HIS A 22 5.77 -2.19 33.92
N SER A 23 5.68 -3.53 33.98
CA SER A 23 5.54 -4.28 35.24
C SER A 23 6.87 -4.47 36.00
N GLY A 24 7.99 -3.91 35.48
CA GLY A 24 9.31 -4.02 36.10
C GLY A 24 10.06 -5.32 35.77
N ILE A 25 9.56 -6.12 34.83
CA ILE A 25 10.22 -7.34 34.37
C ILE A 25 11.37 -6.96 33.44
N SER A 26 12.54 -7.59 33.60
CA SER A 26 13.69 -7.32 32.73
C SER A 26 13.45 -7.78 31.30
N THR A 27 14.17 -7.18 30.36
CA THR A 27 14.04 -7.52 28.91
C THR A 27 14.33 -9.01 28.65
N ALA A 28 15.35 -9.58 29.29
CA ALA A 28 15.69 -10.99 29.13
C ALA A 28 14.58 -11.90 29.67
N GLU A 29 14.08 -11.62 30.87
CA GLU A 29 13.01 -12.38 31.50
C GLU A 29 11.70 -12.26 30.72
N GLY A 30 11.38 -11.06 30.22
CA GLY A 30 10.22 -10.82 29.35
C GLY A 30 10.27 -11.66 28.06
N LEU A 31 11.42 -11.77 27.42
CA LEU A 31 11.60 -12.64 26.26
C LEU A 31 11.45 -14.13 26.59
N HIS A 32 11.90 -14.58 27.76
CA HIS A 32 11.68 -15.95 28.24
C HIS A 32 10.21 -16.24 28.42
N ILE A 33 9.46 -15.34 29.09
CA ILE A 33 8.00 -15.48 29.29
C ILE A 33 7.30 -15.59 27.93
N LEU A 34 7.63 -14.72 26.96
CA LEU A 34 7.04 -14.78 25.62
C LEU A 34 7.38 -16.09 24.89
N CYS A 35 8.58 -16.61 25.07
CA CYS A 35 8.99 -17.88 24.48
C CYS A 35 8.24 -19.06 25.07
N ASP A 36 8.03 -19.08 26.39
CA ASP A 36 7.33 -20.14 27.09
C ASP A 36 5.84 -20.16 26.77
N GLU A 37 5.22 -18.98 26.63
CA GLU A 37 3.82 -18.82 26.24
C GLU A 37 3.57 -19.02 24.73
N SER A 38 4.62 -19.12 23.94
CA SER A 38 4.51 -19.29 22.48
C SER A 38 3.81 -20.57 22.11
N LYS A 39 2.74 -20.45 21.32
CA LYS A 39 1.91 -21.58 20.85
C LYS A 39 2.49 -22.26 19.61
N THR A 40 3.36 -21.58 18.86
CA THR A 40 3.92 -22.09 17.61
C THR A 40 5.41 -22.29 17.70
N ASP A 41 5.92 -23.33 17.02
CA ASP A 41 7.38 -23.53 16.91
C ASP A 41 8.06 -22.41 16.12
N ALA A 42 7.33 -21.74 15.24
CA ALA A 42 7.84 -20.60 14.48
C ALA A 42 8.18 -19.40 15.39
N ASP A 43 7.32 -19.08 16.38
CA ASP A 43 7.55 -18.01 17.34
C ASP A 43 8.78 -18.30 18.21
N ARG A 44 8.91 -19.56 18.67
CA ARG A 44 10.08 -20.01 19.46
C ARG A 44 11.38 -19.91 18.66
N GLN A 45 11.35 -20.22 17.37
CA GLN A 45 12.53 -20.07 16.50
C GLN A 45 12.98 -18.62 16.33
N ILE A 46 12.04 -17.66 16.47
CA ILE A 46 12.34 -16.24 16.44
C ILE A 46 12.84 -15.75 17.79
N LEU A 47 12.19 -16.14 18.88
CA LEU A 47 12.48 -15.65 20.23
C LEU A 47 13.78 -16.23 20.82
N THR A 48 14.07 -17.51 20.57
CA THR A 48 15.27 -18.15 21.13
C THR A 48 16.60 -17.44 20.77
N PRO A 49 16.85 -17.03 19.51
CA PRO A 49 18.04 -16.25 19.18
C PRO A 49 18.07 -14.86 19.83
N LEU A 50 16.88 -14.23 20.00
CA LEU A 50 16.80 -12.92 20.67
C LEU A 50 17.17 -13.03 22.16
N ILE A 51 16.66 -14.06 22.85
CA ILE A 51 16.99 -14.34 24.25
C ILE A 51 18.50 -14.44 24.40
N ARG A 52 19.13 -15.30 23.59
CA ARG A 52 20.57 -15.50 23.64
C ARG A 52 21.36 -14.22 23.40
N SER A 53 20.98 -13.42 22.39
CA SER A 53 21.68 -12.17 22.08
C SER A 53 21.51 -11.14 23.21
N VAL A 54 20.32 -11.07 23.86
CA VAL A 54 20.08 -10.17 24.99
C VAL A 54 20.86 -10.63 26.23
N GLU A 55 20.94 -11.92 26.53
CA GLU A 55 21.73 -12.46 27.63
C GLU A 55 23.23 -12.21 27.44
N GLU A 56 23.73 -12.31 26.20
CA GLU A 56 25.15 -12.08 25.87
C GLU A 56 25.52 -10.59 25.85
N ASN A 57 24.66 -9.73 25.35
CA ASN A 57 24.98 -8.33 25.03
C ASN A 57 24.25 -7.29 25.90
N GLY A 58 23.20 -7.70 26.63
CA GLY A 58 22.40 -6.81 27.47
C GLY A 58 21.51 -5.80 26.70
N SER A 59 21.36 -5.92 25.36
CA SER A 59 20.65 -4.96 24.51
C SER A 59 19.64 -5.65 23.62
N LEU A 60 18.37 -5.22 23.73
CA LEU A 60 17.27 -5.67 22.88
C LEU A 60 17.41 -5.13 21.46
N SER A 61 17.75 -3.85 21.32
CA SER A 61 17.90 -3.22 20.00
C SER A 61 18.95 -3.93 19.15
N ARG A 62 20.04 -4.36 19.76
CA ARG A 62 21.09 -5.13 19.08
C ARG A 62 20.59 -6.51 18.70
N ALA A 63 19.88 -7.20 19.57
CA ALA A 63 19.30 -8.52 19.28
C ALA A 63 18.30 -8.46 18.13
N LEU A 64 17.43 -7.43 18.10
CA LEU A 64 16.49 -7.20 17.01
C LEU A 64 17.19 -6.94 15.67
N ASP A 65 18.26 -6.13 15.68
CA ASP A 65 19.04 -5.80 14.48
C ASP A 65 19.76 -7.02 13.91
N GLU A 66 20.44 -7.79 14.75
CA GLU A 66 21.13 -9.04 14.38
C GLU A 66 20.19 -10.11 13.82
N SER A 67 18.93 -10.13 14.26
CA SER A 67 17.92 -11.05 13.76
C SER A 67 17.58 -10.83 12.28
N GLY A 68 17.59 -9.57 11.82
CA GLY A 68 17.31 -9.12 10.46
C GLY A 68 15.85 -9.32 10.00
N ILE A 69 14.93 -9.65 10.92
CA ILE A 69 13.50 -9.84 10.64
C ILE A 69 12.66 -8.64 11.09
N PHE A 70 13.16 -7.83 12.02
CA PHE A 70 12.52 -6.62 12.49
C PHE A 70 12.86 -5.41 11.60
N PRO A 71 11.94 -4.43 11.46
CA PRO A 71 12.20 -3.21 10.72
C PRO A 71 13.33 -2.39 11.38
N THR A 72 14.20 -1.80 10.55
CA THR A 72 15.29 -0.93 11.04
C THR A 72 14.81 0.29 11.82
N SER A 73 13.63 0.84 11.42
CA SER A 73 12.98 1.91 12.18
C SER A 73 12.63 1.47 13.60
N MET A 74 12.08 0.27 13.79
CA MET A 74 11.77 -0.28 15.11
C MET A 74 13.02 -0.42 15.97
N THR A 75 14.10 -1.01 15.40
CA THR A 75 15.36 -1.19 16.13
C THR A 75 15.98 0.15 16.56
N ALA A 76 15.81 1.20 15.74
CA ALA A 76 16.26 2.54 16.08
C ALA A 76 15.47 3.15 17.25
N TYR A 77 14.14 3.03 17.27
CA TYR A 77 13.30 3.48 18.40
C TYR A 77 13.63 2.70 19.67
N VAL A 78 13.76 1.36 19.60
CA VAL A 78 14.13 0.52 20.75
C VAL A 78 15.48 0.91 21.30
N ARG A 79 16.49 1.18 20.45
CA ARG A 79 17.80 1.67 20.87
C ARG A 79 17.70 2.98 21.63
N THR A 80 16.94 3.93 21.11
CA THR A 80 16.72 5.21 21.79
C THR A 80 16.06 5.00 23.16
N GLY A 81 15.08 4.08 23.26
CA GLY A 81 14.43 3.74 24.53
C GLY A 81 15.37 3.08 25.54
N GLU A 82 16.29 2.23 25.09
CA GLU A 82 17.34 1.68 25.95
C GLU A 82 18.29 2.76 26.49
N GLU A 83 18.71 3.70 25.62
CA GLU A 83 19.61 4.80 25.97
C GLU A 83 18.96 5.83 26.89
N THR A 84 17.67 6.08 26.74
CA THR A 84 16.92 7.09 27.53
C THR A 84 16.22 6.51 28.77
N GLY A 85 16.14 5.17 28.87
CA GLY A 85 15.47 4.48 29.98
C GLY A 85 13.95 4.46 29.92
N CYS A 86 13.33 4.78 28.75
CA CYS A 86 11.88 4.77 28.52
C CYS A 86 11.46 3.65 27.54
N LEU A 87 12.10 2.48 27.65
CA LEU A 87 11.87 1.36 26.73
C LEU A 87 10.44 0.83 26.79
N ASP A 88 9.81 0.81 27.95
CA ASP A 88 8.42 0.40 28.15
C ASP A 88 7.43 1.31 27.40
N GLU A 89 7.60 2.63 27.50
CA GLU A 89 6.78 3.62 26.80
C GLU A 89 6.96 3.53 25.28
N ILE A 90 8.20 3.31 24.83
CA ILE A 90 8.52 3.10 23.40
C ILE A 90 7.86 1.82 22.88
N MET A 91 7.95 0.71 23.62
CA MET A 91 7.33 -0.55 23.21
C MET A 91 5.80 -0.44 23.13
N GLU A 92 5.16 0.24 24.07
CA GLU A 92 3.71 0.52 24.02
C GLU A 92 3.35 1.40 22.81
N SER A 93 4.14 2.44 22.57
CA SER A 93 3.94 3.33 21.42
C SER A 93 4.15 2.63 20.08
N LEU A 94 5.15 1.74 19.97
CA LEU A 94 5.38 0.88 18.80
C LEU A 94 4.23 -0.11 18.60
N SER A 95 3.68 -0.68 19.67
CA SER A 95 2.50 -1.55 19.57
C SER A 95 1.33 -0.81 18.92
N SER A 96 1.00 0.36 19.42
CA SER A 96 -0.06 1.20 18.86
C SER A 96 0.22 1.64 17.41
N HIS A 97 1.50 1.89 17.08
CA HIS A 97 1.94 2.24 15.74
C HIS A 97 1.70 1.09 14.75
N TYR A 98 2.11 -0.12 15.09
CA TYR A 98 1.93 -1.28 14.22
C TYR A 98 0.47 -1.75 14.13
N GLU A 99 -0.32 -1.57 15.19
CA GLU A 99 -1.77 -1.79 15.15
C GLU A 99 -2.44 -0.86 14.14
N GLN A 100 -2.08 0.42 14.17
CA GLN A 100 -2.57 1.40 13.20
C GLN A 100 -2.08 1.10 11.77
N GLU A 101 -0.85 0.64 11.60
CA GLU A 101 -0.31 0.23 10.29
C GLU A 101 -1.07 -0.98 9.71
N GLU A 102 -1.42 -1.96 10.53
CA GLU A 102 -2.27 -3.10 10.15
C GLU A 102 -3.66 -2.63 9.69
N GLU A 103 -4.29 -1.73 10.46
CA GLU A 103 -5.60 -1.16 10.13
C GLU A 103 -5.57 -0.41 8.78
N ILE A 104 -4.57 0.45 8.58
CA ILE A 104 -4.35 1.19 7.33
C ILE A 104 -4.16 0.24 6.15
N SER A 105 -3.31 -0.78 6.32
CA SER A 105 -3.05 -1.79 5.30
C SER A 105 -4.31 -2.56 4.94
N GLY A 106 -5.15 -2.89 5.92
CA GLY A 106 -6.46 -3.51 5.73
C GLY A 106 -7.42 -2.64 4.93
N GLN A 107 -7.50 -1.36 5.24
CA GLN A 107 -8.35 -0.40 4.53
C GLN A 107 -7.92 -0.24 3.07
N ILE A 108 -6.62 -0.06 2.82
CA ILE A 108 -6.06 0.04 1.46
C ILE A 108 -6.34 -1.25 0.67
N ARG A 109 -6.10 -2.41 1.28
CA ARG A 109 -6.37 -3.71 0.66
C ARG A 109 -7.83 -3.85 0.26
N SER A 110 -8.75 -3.49 1.13
CA SER A 110 -10.19 -3.53 0.86
C SER A 110 -10.59 -2.60 -0.29
N ALA A 111 -10.04 -1.37 -0.30
CA ALA A 111 -10.30 -0.39 -1.36
C ALA A 111 -9.82 -0.84 -2.75
N VAL A 112 -8.75 -1.66 -2.83
CA VAL A 112 -8.18 -2.14 -4.09
C VAL A 112 -8.75 -3.48 -4.52
N THR A 113 -9.17 -4.33 -3.60
CA THR A 113 -9.62 -5.72 -3.90
C THR A 113 -10.88 -5.75 -4.77
N TYR A 114 -11.88 -4.92 -4.44
CA TYR A 114 -13.14 -4.87 -5.21
C TYR A 114 -12.92 -4.46 -6.68
N PRO A 115 -12.25 -3.35 -6.98
CA PRO A 115 -11.94 -2.95 -8.35
C PRO A 115 -11.16 -3.99 -9.14
N LEU A 116 -10.23 -4.65 -8.48
CA LEU A 116 -9.39 -5.67 -9.12
C LEU A 116 -10.22 -6.89 -9.54
N LEU A 117 -11.13 -7.36 -8.68
CA LEU A 117 -12.06 -8.44 -8.98
C LEU A 117 -12.99 -8.07 -10.15
N MET A 118 -13.50 -6.84 -10.13
CA MET A 118 -14.38 -6.32 -11.18
C MET A 118 -13.66 -6.25 -12.53
N LEU A 119 -12.45 -5.69 -12.56
CA LEU A 119 -11.60 -5.65 -13.76
C LEU A 119 -11.29 -7.05 -14.29
N GLY A 120 -11.00 -8.00 -13.41
CA GLY A 120 -10.78 -9.41 -13.76
C GLY A 120 -12.02 -10.03 -14.42
N MET A 121 -13.21 -9.84 -13.84
CA MET A 121 -14.46 -10.34 -14.39
C MET A 121 -14.78 -9.74 -15.76
N MET A 122 -14.57 -8.43 -15.93
CA MET A 122 -14.78 -7.76 -17.22
C MET A 122 -13.80 -8.24 -18.29
N ALA A 123 -12.54 -8.44 -17.94
CA ALA A 123 -11.55 -9.02 -18.84
C ALA A 123 -11.96 -10.42 -19.34
N VAL A 124 -12.51 -11.25 -18.45
CA VAL A 124 -13.05 -12.57 -18.83
C VAL A 124 -14.21 -12.44 -19.80
N VAL A 125 -15.15 -11.52 -19.56
CA VAL A 125 -16.32 -11.29 -20.46
C VAL A 125 -15.84 -10.84 -21.85
N ILE A 126 -14.91 -9.88 -21.92
CA ILE A 126 -14.34 -9.42 -23.20
C ILE A 126 -13.66 -10.59 -23.93
N LEU A 127 -12.92 -11.41 -23.20
CA LEU A 127 -12.21 -12.56 -23.78
C LEU A 127 -13.19 -13.61 -24.34
N VAL A 128 -14.28 -13.91 -23.63
CA VAL A 128 -15.33 -14.82 -24.09
C VAL A 128 -16.03 -14.28 -25.35
N LEU A 129 -16.35 -12.97 -25.38
CA LEU A 129 -16.91 -12.31 -26.56
C LEU A 129 -16.00 -12.46 -27.77
N LEU A 130 -14.72 -12.19 -27.63
CA LEU A 130 -13.74 -12.24 -28.74
C LEU A 130 -13.47 -13.67 -29.22
N ILE A 131 -13.41 -14.66 -28.30
CA ILE A 131 -13.04 -16.04 -28.65
C ILE A 131 -14.23 -16.89 -29.10
N LYS A 132 -15.41 -16.68 -28.53
CA LYS A 132 -16.58 -17.52 -28.79
C LYS A 132 -17.63 -16.84 -29.65
N VAL A 133 -18.00 -15.64 -29.31
CA VAL A 133 -19.12 -14.96 -29.96
C VAL A 133 -18.74 -14.45 -31.34
N LEU A 134 -17.62 -13.79 -31.47
CA LEU A 134 -17.17 -13.21 -32.74
C LEU A 134 -16.95 -14.25 -33.86
N PRO A 135 -16.34 -15.44 -33.63
CA PRO A 135 -16.20 -16.49 -34.64
C PRO A 135 -17.52 -17.10 -35.10
N VAL A 136 -18.51 -17.21 -34.20
CA VAL A 136 -19.86 -17.71 -34.59
C VAL A 136 -20.49 -16.77 -35.61
N PHE A 137 -20.44 -15.47 -35.40
CA PHE A 137 -20.92 -14.49 -36.38
C PHE A 137 -20.14 -14.57 -37.68
N GLN A 138 -18.83 -14.78 -37.67
CA GLN A 138 -18.04 -14.98 -38.86
C GLN A 138 -18.54 -16.17 -39.70
N GLN A 139 -18.86 -17.29 -39.07
CA GLN A 139 -19.38 -18.48 -39.75
C GLN A 139 -20.72 -18.18 -40.41
N VAL A 140 -21.62 -17.49 -39.72
CA VAL A 140 -22.94 -17.09 -40.27
C VAL A 140 -22.75 -16.19 -41.50
N PHE A 141 -21.89 -15.18 -41.46
CA PHE A 141 -21.65 -14.30 -42.60
C PHE A 141 -21.02 -15.02 -43.80
N ASN A 142 -20.07 -15.91 -43.56
CA ASN A 142 -19.48 -16.72 -44.62
C ASN A 142 -20.51 -17.65 -45.29
N GLN A 143 -21.46 -18.22 -44.52
CA GLN A 143 -22.53 -19.05 -45.07
C GLN A 143 -23.54 -18.23 -45.89
N MET A 144 -23.75 -16.95 -45.59
CA MET A 144 -24.63 -16.04 -46.33
C MET A 144 -23.97 -15.41 -47.56
N GLY A 145 -22.68 -15.73 -47.84
CA GLY A 145 -21.95 -15.21 -48.98
C GLY A 145 -21.65 -13.71 -48.94
N MET A 146 -21.73 -13.09 -47.77
CA MET A 146 -21.52 -11.66 -47.60
C MET A 146 -20.11 -11.29 -47.18
N GLU A 147 -19.58 -10.22 -47.80
CA GLU A 147 -18.34 -9.64 -47.36
C GLU A 147 -18.51 -8.72 -46.17
N MET A 148 -17.74 -8.93 -45.12
CA MET A 148 -17.76 -8.08 -43.94
C MET A 148 -17.13 -6.71 -44.19
N ASN A 149 -17.68 -5.67 -43.60
CA ASN A 149 -17.17 -4.30 -43.61
C ASN A 149 -15.76 -4.20 -43.01
N GLY A 150 -14.96 -3.20 -43.40
CA GLY A 150 -13.56 -3.05 -43.02
C GLY A 150 -13.30 -3.06 -41.51
N VAL A 151 -14.22 -2.50 -40.71
CA VAL A 151 -14.13 -2.49 -39.23
C VAL A 151 -14.32 -3.91 -38.67
N SER A 152 -15.32 -4.66 -39.20
CA SER A 152 -15.58 -6.04 -38.81
C SER A 152 -14.43 -6.97 -39.18
N ARG A 153 -13.78 -6.76 -40.35
CA ARG A 153 -12.55 -7.48 -40.76
C ARG A 153 -11.38 -7.18 -39.79
N GLY A 154 -11.24 -5.94 -39.34
CA GLY A 154 -10.22 -5.55 -38.35
C GLY A 154 -10.42 -6.26 -37.01
N LEU A 155 -11.67 -6.25 -36.50
CA LEU A 155 -12.04 -6.95 -35.27
C LEU A 155 -11.85 -8.47 -35.38
N LEU A 156 -12.20 -9.04 -36.53
CA LEU A 156 -12.00 -10.46 -36.81
C LEU A 156 -10.52 -10.85 -36.89
N LYS A 157 -9.68 -10.03 -37.52
CA LYS A 157 -8.24 -10.28 -37.52
C LYS A 157 -7.70 -10.30 -36.10
N ALA A 158 -8.10 -9.35 -35.26
CA ALA A 158 -7.76 -9.33 -33.84
C ALA A 158 -8.33 -10.57 -33.12
N GLY A 159 -9.61 -10.90 -33.32
CA GLY A 159 -10.26 -12.08 -32.76
C GLY A 159 -9.61 -13.40 -33.20
N ASN A 160 -9.22 -13.54 -34.45
CA ASN A 160 -8.55 -14.73 -34.98
C ASN A 160 -7.12 -14.89 -34.44
N VAL A 161 -6.39 -13.79 -34.24
CA VAL A 161 -5.08 -13.83 -33.54
C VAL A 161 -5.27 -14.28 -32.10
N ILE A 162 -6.25 -13.72 -31.40
CA ILE A 162 -6.58 -14.09 -30.02
C ILE A 162 -7.09 -15.53 -29.94
N SER A 163 -7.93 -15.98 -30.90
CA SER A 163 -8.44 -17.36 -30.97
C SER A 163 -7.35 -18.37 -31.27
N ARG A 164 -6.42 -18.04 -32.16
CA ARG A 164 -5.27 -18.92 -32.52
C ARG A 164 -4.31 -19.09 -31.32
N TYR A 165 -4.21 -18.08 -30.48
CA TYR A 165 -3.43 -18.08 -29.27
C TYR A 165 -4.30 -18.11 -28.00
N SER A 166 -5.55 -18.60 -28.10
CA SER A 166 -6.55 -18.54 -27.01
C SER A 166 -6.05 -19.17 -25.71
N SER A 167 -5.36 -20.31 -25.81
CA SER A 167 -4.77 -20.97 -24.65
C SER A 167 -3.67 -20.13 -24.00
N VAL A 168 -2.85 -19.46 -24.82
CA VAL A 168 -1.76 -18.58 -24.36
C VAL A 168 -2.35 -17.31 -23.73
N PHE A 169 -3.39 -16.72 -24.36
CA PHE A 169 -4.08 -15.55 -23.81
C PHE A 169 -4.86 -15.87 -22.54
N LEU A 170 -5.48 -17.05 -22.45
CA LEU A 170 -6.15 -17.50 -21.23
C LEU A 170 -5.14 -17.71 -20.09
N ILE A 171 -4.03 -18.39 -20.38
CA ILE A 171 -2.94 -18.59 -19.41
C ILE A 171 -2.35 -17.24 -19.01
N PHE A 172 -2.14 -16.33 -19.97
CA PHE A 172 -1.65 -14.98 -19.69
C PHE A 172 -2.62 -14.14 -18.86
N ALA A 173 -3.92 -14.19 -19.15
CA ALA A 173 -4.95 -13.50 -18.36
C ALA A 173 -5.04 -14.08 -16.93
N VAL A 174 -5.04 -15.41 -16.78
CA VAL A 174 -5.01 -16.08 -15.47
C VAL A 174 -3.70 -15.78 -14.74
N ALA A 175 -2.57 -15.79 -15.45
CA ALA A 175 -1.28 -15.42 -14.87
C ALA A 175 -1.21 -13.95 -14.49
N LEU A 176 -1.81 -13.05 -15.29
CA LEU A 176 -1.91 -11.62 -14.98
C LEU A 176 -2.77 -11.38 -13.74
N ILE A 177 -3.95 -12.02 -13.66
CA ILE A 177 -4.83 -11.94 -12.50
C ILE A 177 -4.13 -12.57 -11.27
N GLY A 178 -3.52 -13.74 -11.44
CA GLY A 178 -2.73 -14.37 -10.39
C GLY A 178 -1.52 -13.55 -9.95
N CYS A 179 -0.83 -12.91 -10.90
CA CYS A 179 0.27 -12.00 -10.65
C CYS A 179 -0.21 -10.75 -9.90
N ILE A 180 -1.31 -10.13 -10.32
CA ILE A 180 -1.91 -8.97 -9.65
C ILE A 180 -2.36 -9.35 -8.24
N LEU A 181 -3.02 -10.50 -8.05
CA LEU A 181 -3.40 -11.02 -6.74
C LEU A 181 -2.17 -11.34 -5.89
N PHE A 182 -1.17 -11.98 -6.45
CA PHE A 182 0.09 -12.28 -5.77
C PHE A 182 0.83 -10.99 -5.36
N PHE A 183 0.90 -10.00 -6.25
CA PHE A 183 1.50 -8.70 -5.97
C PHE A 183 0.68 -7.88 -4.97
N SER A 184 -0.64 -7.98 -4.97
CA SER A 184 -1.52 -7.32 -3.99
C SER A 184 -1.45 -7.99 -2.61
N LEU A 185 -1.15 -9.28 -2.56
CA LEU A 185 -1.05 -10.08 -1.32
C LEU A 185 0.37 -10.15 -0.74
N THR A 186 1.40 -9.73 -1.49
CA THR A 186 2.80 -9.87 -1.09
C THR A 186 3.45 -8.50 -0.89
N GLU A 187 4.09 -8.27 0.25
CA GLU A 187 4.77 -7.01 0.60
C GLU A 187 5.81 -6.54 -0.44
N LYS A 188 6.47 -7.48 -1.15
CA LYS A 188 7.42 -7.15 -2.24
C LYS A 188 6.74 -6.60 -3.48
N GLY A 189 5.48 -6.99 -3.74
CA GLY A 189 4.68 -6.48 -4.84
C GLY A 189 4.33 -5.01 -4.67
N HIS A 190 4.01 -4.58 -3.45
CA HIS A 190 3.72 -3.17 -3.15
C HIS A 190 4.86 -2.22 -3.54
N SER A 191 6.11 -2.62 -3.35
CA SER A 191 7.27 -1.80 -3.72
C SER A 191 7.42 -1.61 -5.25
N GLN A 192 7.09 -2.62 -6.04
CA GLN A 192 7.19 -2.53 -7.51
C GLN A 192 5.99 -1.84 -8.15
N LEU A 193 4.77 -2.10 -7.68
CA LEU A 193 3.57 -1.38 -8.10
C LEU A 193 3.69 0.12 -7.82
N ARG A 194 4.28 0.48 -6.68
CA ARG A 194 4.58 1.88 -6.30
C ARG A 194 5.48 2.58 -7.31
N LYS A 195 6.50 1.89 -7.86
CA LYS A 195 7.39 2.45 -8.90
C LYS A 195 6.70 2.64 -10.24
N MET A 196 5.77 1.77 -10.60
CA MET A 196 4.98 1.90 -11.83
C MET A 196 3.89 2.97 -11.71
N ALA A 197 3.23 3.09 -10.57
CA ALA A 197 2.19 4.08 -10.31
C ALA A 197 2.71 5.53 -10.39
N ILE A 198 3.97 5.78 -10.06
CA ILE A 198 4.60 7.12 -10.11
C ILE A 198 4.65 7.70 -11.54
N HIS A 199 4.62 6.85 -12.59
CA HIS A 199 4.69 7.31 -13.98
C HIS A 199 3.35 7.80 -14.55
N LEU A 200 2.23 7.53 -13.88
CA LEU A 200 0.91 8.01 -14.28
C LEU A 200 0.55 9.27 -13.47
N PRO A 201 0.28 10.41 -14.11
CA PRO A 201 0.08 11.70 -13.43
C PRO A 201 -1.06 11.65 -12.39
N PHE A 202 -2.06 10.83 -12.61
CA PHE A 202 -3.22 10.66 -11.75
C PHE A 202 -2.90 9.92 -10.43
N PHE A 203 -1.90 9.04 -10.40
CA PHE A 203 -1.51 8.27 -9.21
C PHE A 203 -0.38 8.91 -8.40
N ARG A 204 0.16 10.04 -8.86
CA ARG A 204 1.34 10.68 -8.24
C ARG A 204 1.08 11.21 -6.82
N GLU A 205 -0.15 11.62 -6.52
CA GLU A 205 -0.51 12.17 -5.21
C GLU A 205 -0.63 11.10 -4.11
N ILE A 206 -0.96 9.86 -4.47
CA ILE A 206 -1.15 8.76 -3.51
C ILE A 206 0.12 8.47 -2.69
N PRO A 207 1.30 8.20 -3.30
CA PRO A 207 2.51 7.95 -2.52
C PRO A 207 2.98 9.16 -1.72
N VAL A 208 2.67 10.39 -2.17
CA VAL A 208 2.96 11.60 -1.41
C VAL A 208 2.10 11.66 -0.15
N ALA A 209 0.79 11.44 -0.24
CA ALA A 209 -0.11 11.41 0.90
C ALA A 209 0.29 10.30 1.91
N MET A 210 0.65 9.11 1.41
CA MET A 210 1.14 8.02 2.26
C MET A 210 2.43 8.36 3.01
N ASP A 211 3.38 9.04 2.37
CA ASP A 211 4.61 9.44 3.02
C ASP A 211 4.38 10.56 4.06
N TYR A 212 3.43 11.48 3.81
CA TYR A 212 3.00 12.45 4.84
C TYR A 212 2.31 11.76 6.02
N SER A 213 1.50 10.72 5.77
CA SER A 213 0.92 9.92 6.85
C SER A 213 2.01 9.27 7.70
N ARG A 214 3.02 8.63 7.08
CA ARG A 214 4.14 8.02 7.78
C ARG A 214 4.99 9.03 8.54
N LEU A 215 5.25 10.20 7.94
CA LEU A 215 5.96 11.28 8.61
C LEU A 215 5.24 11.71 9.89
N ALA A 216 3.95 12.00 9.77
CA ALA A 216 3.13 12.42 10.92
C ALA A 216 3.04 11.31 11.97
N GLN A 217 2.92 10.04 11.55
CA GLN A 217 2.88 8.89 12.45
C GLN A 217 4.20 8.71 13.21
N GLY A 218 5.35 8.81 12.52
CA GLY A 218 6.66 8.72 13.15
C GLY A 218 6.92 9.85 14.14
N LEU A 219 6.52 11.10 13.80
CA LEU A 219 6.59 12.23 14.72
C LEU A 219 5.69 12.04 15.95
N SER A 220 4.45 11.56 15.76
CA SER A 220 3.55 11.23 16.86
C SER A 220 4.15 10.17 17.78
N LEU A 221 4.71 9.10 17.20
CA LEU A 221 5.35 8.02 17.93
C LEU A 221 6.53 8.53 18.79
N GLY A 222 7.45 9.28 18.17
CA GLY A 222 8.60 9.82 18.87
C GLY A 222 8.23 10.77 20.01
N LEU A 223 7.34 11.73 19.75
CA LEU A 223 6.93 12.70 20.76
C LEU A 223 6.14 12.06 21.90
N ARG A 224 5.27 11.08 21.61
CA ARG A 224 4.52 10.31 22.62
C ARG A 224 5.45 9.49 23.51
N SER A 225 6.54 8.97 22.93
CA SER A 225 7.58 8.24 23.68
C SER A 225 8.55 9.14 24.42
N GLY A 226 8.27 10.43 24.56
CA GLY A 226 9.12 11.39 25.29
C GLY A 226 10.40 11.78 24.55
N LEU A 227 10.58 11.40 23.28
CA LEU A 227 11.77 11.78 22.50
C LEU A 227 11.72 13.27 22.15
N SER A 228 12.92 13.87 22.00
CA SER A 228 13.00 15.23 21.52
C SER A 228 12.42 15.37 20.11
N PRO A 229 11.87 16.54 19.76
CA PRO A 229 11.36 16.79 18.42
C PRO A 229 12.41 16.56 17.32
N GLU A 230 13.67 16.90 17.60
CA GLU A 230 14.80 16.73 16.69
C GLU A 230 15.07 15.24 16.42
N THR A 231 15.14 14.45 17.50
CA THR A 231 15.34 12.99 17.43
C THR A 231 14.17 12.33 16.68
N SER A 232 12.94 12.76 16.99
CA SER A 232 11.73 12.24 16.32
C SER A 232 11.74 12.54 14.81
N LEU A 233 12.21 13.73 14.41
CA LEU A 233 12.32 14.10 12.99
C LEU A 233 13.40 13.26 12.27
N GLU A 234 14.54 13.00 12.93
CA GLU A 234 15.62 12.19 12.37
C GLU A 234 15.17 10.75 12.10
N LEU A 235 14.52 10.12 13.08
CA LEU A 235 14.00 8.75 12.96
C LEU A 235 12.96 8.60 11.85
N THR A 236 12.22 9.67 11.51
CA THR A 236 11.23 9.61 10.44
C THR A 236 11.82 9.62 9.03
N LYS A 237 13.08 10.02 8.85
CA LYS A 237 13.73 10.07 7.52
C LYS A 237 13.75 8.72 6.83
N ASP A 238 13.96 7.64 7.58
CA ASP A 238 14.03 6.28 7.05
C ASP A 238 12.66 5.72 6.63
N LEU A 239 11.57 6.35 7.07
CA LEU A 239 10.20 5.97 6.71
C LEU A 239 9.75 6.57 5.37
N ILE A 240 10.45 7.60 4.87
CA ILE A 240 10.05 8.40 3.72
C ILE A 240 10.77 7.94 2.46
N SER A 241 10.01 7.83 1.37
CA SER A 241 10.55 7.39 0.09
C SER A 241 10.51 8.48 -0.98
N GLN A 242 9.67 9.52 -0.81
CA GLN A 242 9.52 10.59 -1.80
C GLN A 242 10.66 11.60 -1.69
N PRO A 243 11.43 11.85 -2.78
CA PRO A 243 12.57 12.76 -2.75
C PRO A 243 12.19 14.19 -2.33
N VAL A 244 11.01 14.65 -2.74
CA VAL A 244 10.51 15.99 -2.41
C VAL A 244 10.29 16.15 -0.91
N ILE A 245 9.77 15.15 -0.23
CA ILE A 245 9.54 15.19 1.23
C ILE A 245 10.88 15.07 1.96
N LEU A 246 11.79 14.21 1.49
CA LEU A 246 13.15 14.09 2.05
C LEU A 246 13.94 15.40 1.96
N GLU A 247 13.81 16.14 0.86
CA GLU A 247 14.43 17.46 0.72
C GLU A 247 13.87 18.46 1.73
N ARG A 248 12.54 18.49 1.90
CA ARG A 248 11.89 19.32 2.91
C ARG A 248 12.29 18.94 4.34
N LEU A 249 12.43 17.62 4.61
CA LEU A 249 12.93 17.14 5.91
C LEU A 249 14.36 17.60 6.20
N ARG A 250 15.25 17.51 5.21
CA ARG A 250 16.64 18.02 5.35
C ARG A 250 16.64 19.53 5.63
N LYS A 251 15.77 20.28 4.93
CA LYS A 251 15.61 21.72 5.18
C LYS A 251 15.10 21.99 6.60
N ALA A 252 14.10 21.20 7.08
CA ALA A 252 13.60 21.35 8.44
C ALA A 252 14.71 21.08 9.48
N SER A 253 15.50 20.00 9.31
CA SER A 253 16.65 19.73 10.19
C SER A 253 17.66 20.90 10.20
N SER A 254 18.01 21.43 9.03
CA SER A 254 18.93 22.58 8.94
C SER A 254 18.39 23.84 9.65
N ILE A 255 17.08 24.09 9.61
CA ILE A 255 16.44 25.21 10.32
C ILE A 255 16.51 24.95 11.85
N LEU A 256 16.28 23.71 12.29
CA LEU A 256 16.42 23.34 13.70
C LEU A 256 17.86 23.52 14.21
N ASP A 257 18.86 23.09 13.42
CA ASP A 257 20.26 23.23 13.73
C ASP A 257 20.68 24.73 13.87
N SER A 258 19.93 25.66 13.24
CA SER A 258 20.13 27.11 13.42
C SER A 258 19.50 27.68 14.70
N GLY A 259 18.85 26.84 15.52
CA GLY A 259 18.26 27.23 16.80
C GLY A 259 16.80 27.72 16.72
N GLU A 260 16.15 27.54 15.58
CA GLU A 260 14.74 27.89 15.41
C GLU A 260 13.81 26.86 16.09
N THR A 261 12.57 27.25 16.36
CA THR A 261 11.58 26.36 16.97
C THR A 261 11.14 25.28 16.02
N PHE A 262 10.78 24.10 16.56
CA PHE A 262 10.33 22.95 15.76
C PHE A 262 9.14 23.25 14.86
N SER A 263 8.12 23.95 15.39
CA SER A 263 6.95 24.35 14.62
C SER A 263 7.30 25.28 13.45
N ARG A 264 8.28 26.19 13.65
CA ARG A 264 8.77 27.07 12.60
C ARG A 264 9.56 26.30 11.53
N ALA A 265 10.42 25.40 11.97
CA ALA A 265 11.17 24.54 11.05
C ALA A 265 10.27 23.71 10.13
N LEU A 266 9.20 23.11 10.67
CA LEU A 266 8.23 22.36 9.87
C LEU A 266 7.44 23.24 8.88
N THR A 267 7.15 24.48 9.26
CA THR A 267 6.39 25.40 8.41
C THR A 267 7.27 26.01 7.31
N GLU A 268 8.44 26.53 7.65
CA GLU A 268 9.36 27.18 6.71
C GLU A 268 10.05 26.21 5.75
N SER A 269 10.20 24.94 6.14
CA SER A 269 10.64 23.89 5.22
C SER A 269 9.59 23.52 4.17
N GLY A 270 8.33 23.90 4.40
CA GLY A 270 7.20 23.55 3.55
C GLY A 270 6.71 22.10 3.75
N LEU A 271 7.07 21.44 4.87
CA LEU A 271 6.52 20.15 5.24
C LEU A 271 5.05 20.24 5.57
N PHE A 272 4.69 21.14 6.50
CA PHE A 272 3.31 21.41 6.87
C PHE A 272 3.05 22.91 6.73
N GLY A 273 2.03 23.27 5.95
CA GLY A 273 1.70 24.65 5.66
C GLY A 273 0.26 25.01 6.02
N GLY A 274 -0.10 26.28 5.91
CA GLY A 274 -1.47 26.75 6.05
C GLY A 274 -2.08 26.44 7.42
N MET A 275 -3.21 25.72 7.42
CA MET A 275 -3.93 25.36 8.66
C MET A 275 -3.16 24.34 9.48
N GLU A 276 -2.50 23.37 8.84
CA GLU A 276 -1.75 22.31 9.53
C GLU A 276 -0.57 22.88 10.32
N GLY A 277 0.21 23.80 9.71
CA GLY A 277 1.30 24.48 10.40
C GLY A 277 0.84 25.28 11.60
N ARG A 278 -0.35 25.92 11.52
CA ARG A 278 -0.95 26.63 12.67
C ARG A 278 -1.38 25.67 13.78
N LEU A 279 -2.02 24.54 13.43
CA LEU A 279 -2.40 23.52 14.40
C LEU A 279 -1.18 22.94 15.12
N ILE A 280 -0.11 22.63 14.38
CA ILE A 280 1.16 22.16 14.95
C ILE A 280 1.72 23.21 15.91
N THR A 281 1.77 24.48 15.51
CA THR A 281 2.27 25.56 16.38
C THR A 281 1.49 25.64 17.68
N ILE A 282 0.16 25.62 17.62
CA ILE A 282 -0.70 25.66 18.82
C ILE A 282 -0.49 24.42 19.70
N SER A 283 -0.34 23.24 19.10
CA SER A 283 -0.17 21.99 19.82
C SER A 283 1.14 21.92 20.63
N PHE A 284 2.20 22.55 20.15
CA PHE A 284 3.44 22.66 20.92
C PHE A 284 3.29 23.58 22.13
N TYR A 285 2.49 24.64 22.04
CA TYR A 285 2.17 25.48 23.20
C TYR A 285 1.27 24.79 24.23
N SER A 286 0.37 23.90 23.77
CA SER A 286 -0.57 23.19 24.66
C SER A 286 -0.02 21.86 25.17
N GLY A 287 1.16 21.40 24.72
CA GLY A 287 1.73 20.11 25.09
C GLY A 287 1.01 18.90 24.49
N SER A 288 0.21 19.07 23.41
CA SER A 288 -0.57 18.02 22.74
C SER A 288 -0.09 17.78 21.31
N SER A 289 1.21 17.90 21.08
CA SER A 289 1.81 17.78 19.75
C SER A 289 1.74 16.35 19.21
N ASP A 290 1.91 15.32 20.04
CA ASP A 290 1.77 13.91 19.70
C ASP A 290 0.38 13.59 19.13
N GLU A 291 -0.67 14.05 19.81
CA GLU A 291 -2.05 13.85 19.38
C GLU A 291 -2.36 14.59 18.07
N THR A 292 -1.81 15.80 17.89
CA THR A 292 -1.95 16.57 16.66
C THR A 292 -1.31 15.82 15.48
N PHE A 293 -0.10 15.29 15.63
CA PHE A 293 0.53 14.50 14.58
C PHE A 293 -0.19 13.17 14.33
N ARG A 294 -0.74 12.52 15.36
CA ARG A 294 -1.60 11.34 15.19
C ARG A 294 -2.84 11.67 14.34
N ARG A 295 -3.47 12.81 14.59
CA ARG A 295 -4.62 13.28 13.79
C ARG A 295 -4.23 13.59 12.35
N LEU A 296 -3.10 14.25 12.13
CA LEU A 296 -2.58 14.52 10.79
C LEU A 296 -2.25 13.20 10.03
N SER A 297 -1.65 12.23 10.70
CA SER A 297 -1.40 10.91 10.10
C SER A 297 -2.71 10.27 9.61
N ARG A 298 -3.76 10.25 10.45
CA ARG A 298 -5.08 9.74 10.05
C ARG A 298 -5.65 10.50 8.86
N GLN A 299 -5.61 11.83 8.88
CA GLN A 299 -6.11 12.67 7.79
C GLN A 299 -5.40 12.39 6.46
N TYR A 300 -4.08 12.23 6.45
CA TYR A 300 -3.32 11.87 5.25
C TYR A 300 -3.56 10.44 4.80
N THR A 301 -3.83 9.52 5.72
CA THR A 301 -4.26 8.16 5.38
C THR A 301 -5.61 8.17 4.68
N GLU A 302 -6.61 8.83 5.25
CA GLU A 302 -7.93 9.01 4.64
C GLU A 302 -7.82 9.66 3.26
N ARG A 303 -6.99 10.70 3.13
CA ARG A 303 -6.70 11.34 1.84
C ARG A 303 -6.13 10.36 0.82
N SER A 304 -5.21 9.49 1.22
CA SER A 304 -4.64 8.48 0.32
C SER A 304 -5.68 7.45 -0.14
N ILE A 305 -6.58 7.03 0.75
CA ILE A 305 -7.68 6.11 0.44
C ILE A 305 -8.68 6.78 -0.51
N ASP A 306 -9.02 8.04 -0.28
CA ASP A 306 -9.90 8.81 -1.17
C ASP A 306 -9.31 8.94 -2.57
N LEU A 307 -8.03 9.24 -2.69
CA LEU A 307 -7.33 9.31 -3.98
C LEU A 307 -7.36 7.95 -4.71
N ILE A 308 -7.17 6.84 -4.00
CA ILE A 308 -7.30 5.48 -4.56
C ILE A 308 -8.74 5.26 -5.05
N SER A 309 -9.73 5.59 -4.22
CA SER A 309 -11.14 5.42 -4.57
C SER A 309 -11.56 6.27 -5.77
N GLN A 310 -11.08 7.51 -5.86
CA GLN A 310 -11.29 8.39 -7.01
C GLN A 310 -10.65 7.81 -8.28
N ALA A 311 -9.42 7.28 -8.18
CA ALA A 311 -8.75 6.63 -9.29
C ALA A 311 -9.57 5.47 -9.85
N VAL A 312 -10.10 4.65 -8.95
CA VAL A 312 -10.93 3.49 -9.28
C VAL A 312 -12.26 3.91 -9.90
N SER A 313 -12.91 4.92 -9.33
CA SER A 313 -14.23 5.39 -9.81
C SER A 313 -14.22 5.94 -11.25
N ILE A 314 -13.04 6.32 -11.78
CA ILE A 314 -12.88 6.72 -13.20
C ILE A 314 -12.67 5.49 -14.09
N VAL A 315 -11.95 4.50 -13.61
CA VAL A 315 -11.63 3.28 -14.37
C VAL A 315 -12.89 2.47 -14.66
N GLU A 316 -13.79 2.35 -13.68
CA GLU A 316 -15.03 1.57 -13.80
C GLU A 316 -15.93 2.04 -14.95
N PRO A 317 -16.39 3.30 -15.03
CA PRO A 317 -17.23 3.77 -16.15
C PRO A 317 -16.50 3.68 -17.49
N THR A 318 -15.17 3.94 -17.50
CA THR A 318 -14.38 3.89 -18.74
C THR A 318 -14.41 2.50 -19.37
N ILE A 319 -14.26 1.45 -18.55
CA ILE A 319 -14.29 0.07 -19.03
C ILE A 319 -15.72 -0.34 -19.46
N VAL A 320 -16.74 0.09 -18.70
CA VAL A 320 -18.15 -0.16 -19.09
C VAL A 320 -18.47 0.47 -20.43
N ILE A 321 -18.06 1.71 -20.68
CA ILE A 321 -18.23 2.40 -21.95
C ILE A 321 -17.51 1.65 -23.07
N LEU A 322 -16.25 1.24 -22.84
CA LEU A 322 -15.44 0.50 -23.81
C LEU A 322 -16.10 -0.85 -24.16
N LEU A 323 -16.60 -1.57 -23.16
CA LEU A 323 -17.30 -2.83 -23.34
C LEU A 323 -18.62 -2.62 -24.14
N SER A 324 -19.40 -1.62 -23.77
CA SER A 324 -20.66 -1.28 -24.44
C SER A 324 -20.43 -0.90 -25.91
N LEU A 325 -19.37 -0.14 -26.18
CA LEU A 325 -18.97 0.23 -27.54
C LEU A 325 -18.54 -1.00 -28.36
N LEU A 326 -17.80 -1.92 -27.75
CA LEU A 326 -17.38 -3.17 -28.39
C LEU A 326 -18.58 -4.06 -28.72
N VAL A 327 -19.49 -4.24 -27.76
CA VAL A 327 -20.74 -5.02 -27.97
C VAL A 327 -21.60 -4.35 -29.02
N GLY A 328 -21.78 -3.03 -28.97
CA GLY A 328 -22.52 -2.26 -29.96
C GLY A 328 -21.94 -2.38 -31.37
N LEU A 329 -20.60 -2.33 -31.50
CA LEU A 329 -19.93 -2.55 -32.79
C LEU A 329 -20.16 -3.97 -33.34
N VAL A 330 -20.10 -4.98 -32.49
CA VAL A 330 -20.40 -6.36 -32.89
C VAL A 330 -21.87 -6.49 -33.36
N LEU A 331 -22.82 -5.95 -32.61
CA LEU A 331 -24.24 -5.98 -32.99
C LEU A 331 -24.50 -5.23 -34.30
N LEU A 332 -23.96 -4.03 -34.47
CA LEU A 332 -24.09 -3.27 -35.72
C LEU A 332 -23.49 -4.02 -36.92
N SER A 333 -22.36 -4.69 -36.72
CA SER A 333 -21.74 -5.52 -37.74
C SER A 333 -22.63 -6.66 -38.19
N VAL A 334 -23.47 -7.19 -37.29
CA VAL A 334 -24.43 -8.27 -37.62
C VAL A 334 -25.70 -7.74 -38.23
N MET A 335 -26.25 -6.65 -37.71
CA MET A 335 -27.54 -6.12 -38.14
C MET A 335 -27.51 -5.44 -39.52
N MET A 336 -26.40 -4.76 -39.87
CA MET A 336 -26.31 -4.08 -41.16
C MET A 336 -26.47 -5.01 -42.37
N PRO A 337 -25.82 -6.17 -42.47
CA PRO A 337 -26.06 -7.09 -43.59
C PRO A 337 -27.47 -7.70 -43.58
N LEU A 338 -28.05 -7.99 -42.41
CA LEU A 338 -29.40 -8.51 -42.30
C LEU A 338 -30.44 -7.50 -42.81
N LEU A 339 -30.28 -6.23 -42.54
CA LEU A 339 -31.12 -5.15 -43.08
C LEU A 339 -30.96 -5.02 -44.60
N GLY A 340 -29.73 -5.23 -45.10
CA GLY A 340 -29.51 -5.27 -46.57
C GLY A 340 -30.31 -6.35 -47.28
N ILE A 341 -30.36 -7.56 -46.73
CA ILE A 341 -31.14 -8.66 -47.27
C ILE A 341 -32.66 -8.33 -47.22
N LEU A 342 -33.14 -7.81 -46.10
CA LEU A 342 -34.55 -7.44 -45.97
C LEU A 342 -34.97 -6.33 -46.97
N SER A 343 -34.06 -5.42 -47.28
CA SER A 343 -34.31 -4.37 -48.29
C SER A 343 -34.33 -4.93 -49.72
N ASP A 344 -33.50 -5.93 -50.04
CA ASP A 344 -33.48 -6.60 -51.34
C ASP A 344 -34.72 -7.53 -51.55
N PHE A 345 -35.30 -8.09 -50.49
CA PHE A 345 -36.54 -8.86 -50.58
C PHE A 345 -37.82 -7.99 -50.61
N ALA A 346 -37.71 -6.71 -50.27
CA ALA A 346 -38.84 -5.78 -50.25
C ALA A 346 -39.00 -4.97 -51.57
N MET A 347 -38.08 -5.14 -52.52
CA MET A 347 -38.18 -4.64 -53.91
C MET A 347 -38.50 -5.78 -54.84
#